data_bd5521b7a2e3906f5835f96fc81dde79
#
_entry.id   bd5521b7a2e3906f5835f96fc81dde79
#
_cell.length_a   1.000
_cell.length_b   1.000
_cell.length_c   1.000
_cell.angle_alpha   90.00
_cell.angle_beta   90.00
_cell.angle_gamma   90.00
#
_symmetry.space_group_name_H-M   'P 1'
#
loop_
_entity.id
_entity.type
_entity.pdbx_description
1 polymer ?
#
loop_
_entity_poly.entity_id
_entity_poly.type
_entity_poly.pdbx_seq_one_letter_code
_entity_poly.pdbx_strand_id
1 'polypeptide(L)'
;MNVAYTEYDKDGRVNRTCASRAKLALSLHLNQNKHAGQNGVQIYKARQAGNDFAKSLADELVAFTALDYSTMGGRTEKGVYVRTFSNRELAAERSKARRKGYTFYDATTSTDYYFMIREYGCLATGAYVDGRNPAYGVNEYRTFPQGVESCLCELGFLSNEHDRQVLLNDQRGIAKALTRAVDAYIASLHEEPGPQTADLLAKESL
;
A
#
# COMPACT_ATOMS: atom_id res chain seq x y z
N MET A 1 8.89 -11.61 20.62
CA MET A 1 8.95 -12.87 19.86
C MET A 1 8.86 -12.54 18.39
N ASN A 2 10.01 -12.52 17.66
CA ASN A 2 10.01 -12.26 16.22
C ASN A 2 9.62 -13.55 15.51
N VAL A 3 8.37 -13.70 15.20
CA VAL A 3 7.92 -14.78 14.32
C VAL A 3 8.16 -14.32 12.90
N ALA A 4 9.22 -14.80 12.28
CA ALA A 4 9.48 -14.58 10.85
C ALA A 4 8.53 -15.49 10.08
N TYR A 5 7.35 -14.97 9.75
CA TYR A 5 6.47 -15.64 8.80
C TYR A 5 7.04 -15.49 7.39
N THR A 6 7.06 -16.57 6.62
CA THR A 6 7.30 -16.48 5.19
C THR A 6 6.12 -15.78 4.52
N GLU A 7 6.33 -15.30 3.31
CA GLU A 7 5.32 -14.57 2.53
C GLU A 7 4.00 -15.36 2.39
N TYR A 8 4.08 -16.68 2.36
CA TYR A 8 2.97 -17.58 2.09
C TYR A 8 2.59 -18.49 3.26
N ASP A 9 3.10 -18.22 4.47
CA ASP A 9 2.66 -18.97 5.64
C ASP A 9 1.17 -18.78 5.89
N LYS A 10 0.47 -19.87 6.25
CA LYS A 10 -0.96 -19.83 6.55
C LYS A 10 -1.29 -18.80 7.65
N ASP A 11 -0.37 -18.56 8.58
CA ASP A 11 -0.47 -17.57 9.64
C ASP A 11 0.25 -16.26 9.31
N GLY A 12 0.73 -16.12 8.08
CA GLY A 12 1.39 -14.92 7.58
C GLY A 12 0.43 -13.73 7.47
N ARG A 13 1.00 -12.53 7.43
CA ARG A 13 0.22 -11.27 7.40
C ARG A 13 -0.77 -11.19 6.25
N VAL A 14 -0.38 -11.63 5.05
CA VAL A 14 -1.25 -11.62 3.87
C VAL A 14 -2.45 -12.53 4.08
N ASN A 15 -2.23 -13.80 4.44
CA ASN A 15 -3.30 -14.76 4.65
C ASN A 15 -4.23 -14.36 5.80
N ARG A 16 -3.69 -13.82 6.89
CA ARG A 16 -4.52 -13.31 8.00
C ARG A 16 -5.38 -12.14 7.58
N THR A 17 -4.87 -11.23 6.77
CA THR A 17 -5.65 -10.11 6.22
C THR A 17 -6.74 -10.62 5.29
N CYS A 18 -6.43 -11.56 4.42
CA CYS A 18 -7.42 -12.20 3.56
C CYS A 18 -8.50 -12.91 4.37
N ALA A 19 -8.11 -13.73 5.35
CA ALA A 19 -9.05 -14.45 6.21
C ALA A 19 -9.95 -13.54 7.04
N SER A 20 -9.50 -12.32 7.36
CA SER A 20 -10.32 -11.31 8.06
C SER A 20 -11.32 -10.60 7.15
N ARG A 21 -11.32 -10.88 5.84
CA ARG A 21 -12.14 -10.20 4.83
C ARG A 21 -11.94 -8.67 4.81
N ALA A 22 -10.74 -8.22 5.13
CA ALA A 22 -10.39 -6.81 5.11
C ALA A 22 -10.55 -6.23 3.69
N LYS A 23 -11.13 -5.06 3.59
CA LYS A 23 -11.21 -4.28 2.34
C LYS A 23 -9.98 -3.40 2.16
N LEU A 24 -9.47 -2.89 3.28
CA LEU A 24 -8.34 -1.99 3.33
C LEU A 24 -7.25 -2.59 4.23
N ALA A 25 -6.00 -2.39 3.87
CA ALA A 25 -4.86 -2.78 4.68
C ALA A 25 -3.85 -1.64 4.76
N LEU A 26 -3.47 -1.29 5.99
CA LEU A 26 -2.47 -0.26 6.27
C LEU A 26 -1.24 -0.91 6.89
N SER A 27 -0.08 -0.64 6.31
CA SER A 27 1.21 -1.01 6.89
C SER A 27 1.91 0.26 7.36
N LEU A 28 1.96 0.48 8.68
CA LEU A 28 2.50 1.69 9.28
C LEU A 28 4.00 1.52 9.52
N HIS A 29 4.78 2.43 8.97
CA HIS A 29 6.25 2.44 9.02
C HIS A 29 6.78 3.83 9.37
N LEU A 30 8.04 3.86 9.77
CA LEU A 30 8.83 5.07 9.96
C LEU A 30 10.06 4.96 9.06
N ASN A 31 10.25 5.97 8.23
CA ASN A 31 11.34 6.00 7.25
C ASN A 31 12.67 6.42 7.89
N GLN A 32 13.75 6.17 7.17
CA GLN A 32 15.08 6.65 7.52
C GLN A 32 15.88 6.96 6.25
N ASN A 33 16.66 8.02 6.27
CA ASN A 33 17.55 8.37 5.18
C ASN A 33 18.91 8.82 5.73
N LYS A 34 20.01 8.56 4.99
CA LYS A 34 21.33 9.06 5.32
C LYS A 34 21.43 10.60 5.23
N HIS A 35 20.54 11.23 4.49
CA HIS A 35 20.43 12.67 4.39
C HIS A 35 19.32 13.15 5.35
N ALA A 36 19.71 13.77 6.46
CA ALA A 36 18.80 14.24 7.49
C ALA A 36 17.81 15.34 7.02
N GLY A 37 18.09 15.97 5.89
CA GLY A 37 17.16 16.94 5.27
C GLY A 37 15.95 16.31 4.57
N GLN A 38 15.92 14.99 4.37
CA GLN A 38 14.73 14.32 3.84
C GLN A 38 13.66 14.22 4.93
N ASN A 39 12.44 14.62 4.59
CA ASN A 39 11.31 14.67 5.51
C ASN A 39 9.99 14.31 4.83
N GLY A 40 8.95 14.24 5.62
CA GLY A 40 7.56 14.19 5.21
C GLY A 40 7.01 12.80 4.92
N VAL A 41 5.71 12.75 4.75
CA VAL A 41 4.95 11.49 4.53
C VAL A 41 5.17 10.95 3.14
N GLN A 42 5.23 9.62 3.04
CA GLN A 42 5.25 8.87 1.78
C GLN A 42 4.27 7.72 1.87
N ILE A 43 3.23 7.77 1.07
CA ILE A 43 2.24 6.69 1.02
C ILE A 43 2.50 5.87 -0.25
N TYR A 44 2.97 4.66 -0.06
CA TYR A 44 3.22 3.72 -1.13
C TYR A 44 1.97 2.88 -1.40
N LYS A 45 1.58 2.79 -2.65
CA LYS A 45 0.47 1.96 -3.14
C LYS A 45 0.94 0.95 -4.18
N ALA A 46 0.12 -0.03 -4.48
CA ALA A 46 0.34 -0.93 -5.60
C ALA A 46 0.31 -0.15 -6.92
N ARG A 47 1.16 -0.52 -7.86
CA ARG A 47 1.26 0.13 -9.18
C ARG A 47 -0.09 0.18 -9.91
N GLN A 48 -0.87 -0.87 -9.79
CA GLN A 48 -2.15 -1.02 -10.48
C GLN A 48 -3.36 -0.50 -9.68
N ALA A 49 -3.18 -0.12 -8.42
CA ALA A 49 -4.24 0.48 -7.61
C ALA A 49 -4.49 1.95 -8.01
N GLY A 50 -5.70 2.44 -7.76
CA GLY A 50 -6.02 3.87 -7.82
C GLY A 50 -5.18 4.71 -6.86
N ASN A 51 -5.24 6.02 -6.97
CA ASN A 51 -4.54 6.93 -6.08
C ASN A 51 -5.37 7.34 -4.86
N ASP A 52 -6.69 7.20 -4.92
CA ASP A 52 -7.63 7.87 -4.03
C ASP A 52 -7.40 7.54 -2.55
N PHE A 53 -7.23 6.27 -2.22
CA PHE A 53 -6.94 5.87 -0.84
C PHE A 53 -5.58 6.38 -0.34
N ALA A 54 -4.55 6.23 -1.15
CA ALA A 54 -3.21 6.70 -0.80
C ALA A 54 -3.18 8.24 -0.68
N LYS A 55 -3.90 8.92 -1.54
CA LYS A 55 -4.05 10.38 -1.52
C LYS A 55 -4.79 10.84 -0.27
N SER A 56 -5.91 10.21 0.07
CA SER A 56 -6.65 10.51 1.30
C SER A 56 -5.76 10.39 2.54
N LEU A 57 -4.94 9.32 2.63
CA LEU A 57 -3.99 9.13 3.74
C LEU A 57 -2.94 10.24 3.80
N ALA A 58 -2.35 10.62 2.67
CA ALA A 58 -1.33 11.65 2.62
C ALA A 58 -1.89 13.04 2.98
N ASP A 59 -3.05 13.37 2.42
CA ASP A 59 -3.70 14.69 2.62
C ASP A 59 -4.15 14.87 4.07
N GLU A 60 -4.79 13.88 4.69
CA GLU A 60 -5.24 13.97 6.08
C GLU A 60 -4.05 14.01 7.07
N LEU A 61 -2.98 13.26 6.82
CA LEU A 61 -1.77 13.33 7.64
C LEU A 61 -1.17 14.74 7.63
N VAL A 62 -1.05 15.36 6.46
CA VAL A 62 -0.50 16.72 6.35
C VAL A 62 -1.48 17.78 6.87
N ALA A 63 -2.78 17.60 6.69
CA ALA A 63 -3.77 18.56 7.13
C ALA A 63 -3.96 18.59 8.67
N PHE A 64 -3.74 17.47 9.36
CA PHE A 64 -4.05 17.33 10.78
C PHE A 64 -2.84 17.09 11.68
N THR A 65 -1.63 17.12 11.12
CA THR A 65 -0.38 17.06 11.87
C THR A 65 0.58 18.14 11.37
N ALA A 66 1.72 18.28 11.99
CA ALA A 66 2.80 19.15 11.50
C ALA A 66 3.72 18.45 10.49
N LEU A 67 3.34 17.29 9.95
CA LEU A 67 4.10 16.60 8.91
C LEU A 67 3.88 17.28 7.55
N ASP A 68 4.90 17.23 6.71
CA ASP A 68 4.85 17.71 5.33
C ASP A 68 4.68 16.57 4.33
N TYR A 69 4.32 16.89 3.08
CA TYR A 69 4.51 15.95 1.99
C TYR A 69 6.00 15.77 1.69
N SER A 70 6.46 14.53 1.56
CA SER A 70 7.85 14.30 1.16
C SER A 70 8.11 14.85 -0.25
N THR A 71 9.26 15.49 -0.41
CA THR A 71 9.72 16.03 -1.69
C THR A 71 10.60 15.05 -2.48
N MET A 72 10.79 13.82 -1.98
CA MET A 72 11.57 12.80 -2.69
C MET A 72 11.00 12.54 -4.08
N GLY A 73 11.89 12.18 -5.03
CA GLY A 73 11.50 11.79 -6.37
C GLY A 73 10.73 10.46 -6.41
N GLY A 74 10.09 10.17 -7.56
CA GLY A 74 9.35 8.92 -7.75
C GLY A 74 7.89 8.96 -7.29
N ARG A 75 7.38 10.12 -6.90
CA ARG A 75 5.97 10.34 -6.57
C ARG A 75 5.10 10.33 -7.83
N THR A 76 3.91 9.76 -7.74
CA THR A 76 2.86 9.87 -8.77
C THR A 76 2.02 11.12 -8.55
N GLU A 77 1.80 11.47 -7.27
CA GLU A 77 1.15 12.70 -6.80
C GLU A 77 1.82 13.17 -5.49
N LYS A 78 1.39 14.31 -4.92
CA LYS A 78 1.89 14.75 -3.62
C LYS A 78 1.67 13.67 -2.56
N GLY A 79 2.75 13.25 -1.92
CA GLY A 79 2.72 12.23 -0.87
C GLY A 79 2.46 10.80 -1.35
N VAL A 80 2.12 10.55 -2.62
CA VAL A 80 1.79 9.22 -3.16
C VAL A 80 2.91 8.69 -4.02
N TYR A 81 3.30 7.45 -3.76
CA TYR A 81 4.45 6.80 -4.38
C TYR A 81 4.11 5.41 -4.90
N VAL A 82 4.79 5.03 -5.97
CA VAL A 82 4.87 3.66 -6.47
C VAL A 82 6.34 3.27 -6.51
N ARG A 83 6.68 2.13 -5.94
CA ARG A 83 8.01 1.56 -6.03
C ARG A 83 7.95 0.13 -6.54
N THR A 84 8.60 -0.11 -7.65
CA THR A 84 8.79 -1.44 -8.23
C THR A 84 10.23 -1.88 -8.09
N PHE A 85 10.48 -3.18 -8.19
CA PHE A 85 11.83 -3.71 -8.30
C PHE A 85 12.50 -3.27 -9.60
N SER A 86 13.75 -2.88 -9.51
CA SER A 86 14.64 -2.87 -10.67
C SER A 86 15.01 -4.30 -11.08
N ASN A 87 15.46 -4.48 -12.32
CA ASN A 87 15.93 -5.79 -12.79
C ASN A 87 17.03 -6.40 -11.90
N ARG A 88 17.92 -5.56 -11.36
CA ARG A 88 18.98 -5.99 -10.45
C ARG A 88 18.42 -6.48 -9.12
N GLU A 89 17.45 -5.76 -8.55
CA GLU A 89 16.81 -6.15 -7.29
C GLU A 89 16.00 -7.44 -7.49
N LEU A 90 15.25 -7.59 -8.59
CA LEU A 90 14.54 -8.83 -8.92
C LEU A 90 15.49 -10.03 -9.00
N ALA A 91 16.62 -9.88 -9.69
CA ALA A 91 17.61 -10.95 -9.79
C ALA A 91 18.18 -11.33 -8.42
N ALA A 92 18.43 -10.35 -7.55
CA ALA A 92 18.91 -10.57 -6.20
C ALA A 92 17.87 -11.29 -5.32
N GLU A 93 16.60 -10.87 -5.37
CA GLU A 93 15.52 -11.53 -4.61
C GLU A 93 15.25 -12.95 -5.09
N ARG A 94 15.24 -13.21 -6.40
CA ARG A 94 15.13 -14.57 -6.95
C ARG A 94 16.29 -15.47 -6.51
N SER A 95 17.52 -14.94 -6.48
CA SER A 95 18.70 -15.66 -5.99
C SER A 95 18.61 -15.97 -4.50
N LYS A 96 18.14 -15.02 -3.70
CA LYS A 96 17.91 -15.16 -2.26
C LYS A 96 16.82 -16.20 -1.98
N ALA A 97 15.72 -16.16 -2.71
CA ALA A 97 14.62 -17.12 -2.58
C ALA A 97 15.09 -18.55 -2.85
N ARG A 98 15.83 -18.77 -3.95
CA ARG A 98 16.43 -20.09 -4.27
C ARG A 98 17.35 -20.58 -3.17
N ARG A 99 18.23 -19.72 -2.65
CA ARG A 99 19.19 -20.09 -1.59
C ARG A 99 18.50 -20.44 -0.27
N LYS A 100 17.40 -19.77 0.03
CA LYS A 100 16.65 -19.95 1.29
C LYS A 100 15.47 -20.91 1.18
N GLY A 101 15.17 -21.43 0.01
CA GLY A 101 14.12 -22.42 -0.21
C GLY A 101 12.68 -21.88 -0.11
N TYR A 102 12.46 -20.58 -0.35
CA TYR A 102 11.11 -20.03 -0.40
C TYR A 102 10.72 -19.58 -1.81
N THR A 103 9.43 -19.48 -2.08
CA THR A 103 8.92 -18.96 -3.34
C THR A 103 8.92 -17.46 -3.34
N PHE A 104 9.57 -16.86 -4.33
CA PHE A 104 9.45 -15.42 -4.59
C PHE A 104 8.43 -15.22 -5.70
N TYR A 105 7.36 -14.50 -5.36
CA TYR A 105 6.36 -14.12 -6.34
C TYR A 105 6.79 -12.84 -7.06
N ASP A 106 6.84 -12.90 -8.37
CA ASP A 106 7.03 -11.73 -9.22
C ASP A 106 5.98 -11.69 -10.34
N ALA A 107 5.44 -10.51 -10.58
CA ALA A 107 4.58 -10.27 -11.73
C ALA A 107 5.42 -10.30 -13.02
N THR A 108 4.79 -10.64 -14.14
CA THR A 108 5.47 -10.82 -15.42
C THR A 108 6.06 -9.52 -15.98
N THR A 109 5.53 -8.37 -15.61
CA THR A 109 5.92 -7.08 -16.20
C THR A 109 6.57 -6.12 -15.20
N SER A 110 6.02 -6.00 -14.00
CA SER A 110 6.54 -5.10 -12.99
C SER A 110 6.02 -5.53 -11.63
N THR A 111 6.93 -5.78 -10.71
CA THR A 111 6.61 -6.28 -9.37
C THR A 111 6.80 -5.17 -8.36
N ASP A 112 5.77 -4.90 -7.56
CA ASP A 112 5.86 -3.94 -6.48
C ASP A 112 6.91 -4.38 -5.45
N TYR A 113 7.71 -3.43 -5.00
CA TYR A 113 8.85 -3.72 -4.12
C TYR A 113 8.43 -4.19 -2.73
N TYR A 114 7.48 -3.47 -2.14
CA TYR A 114 7.05 -3.75 -0.78
C TYR A 114 6.13 -4.95 -0.72
N PHE A 115 6.48 -5.91 0.13
CA PHE A 115 5.78 -7.18 0.25
C PHE A 115 4.27 -7.04 0.50
N MET A 116 3.88 -6.22 1.46
CA MET A 116 2.46 -6.04 1.81
C MET A 116 1.65 -5.44 0.67
N ILE A 117 2.22 -4.48 -0.05
CA ILE A 117 1.59 -3.87 -1.23
C ILE A 117 1.53 -4.89 -2.37
N ARG A 118 2.64 -5.57 -2.64
CA ARG A 118 2.74 -6.55 -3.73
C ARG A 118 1.68 -7.64 -3.61
N GLU A 119 1.59 -8.26 -2.45
CA GLU A 119 0.65 -9.37 -2.23
C GLU A 119 -0.80 -8.87 -2.23
N TYR A 120 -1.10 -7.78 -1.57
CA TYR A 120 -2.45 -7.23 -1.54
C TYR A 120 -2.84 -6.61 -2.89
N GLY A 121 -1.95 -5.88 -3.53
CA GLY A 121 -2.18 -5.35 -4.86
C GLY A 121 -2.35 -6.47 -5.89
N CYS A 122 -1.56 -7.52 -5.78
CA CYS A 122 -1.70 -8.69 -6.63
C CYS A 122 -3.00 -9.46 -6.34
N LEU A 123 -3.44 -9.56 -5.09
CA LEU A 123 -4.75 -10.12 -4.75
C LEU A 123 -5.87 -9.31 -5.41
N ALA A 124 -5.74 -7.99 -5.45
CA ALA A 124 -6.67 -7.11 -6.13
C ALA A 124 -6.68 -7.30 -7.66
N THR A 125 -5.53 -7.59 -8.26
CA THR A 125 -5.32 -7.54 -9.71
C THR A 125 -5.11 -8.90 -10.37
N GLY A 126 -5.01 -9.99 -9.61
CA GLY A 126 -4.91 -11.33 -10.16
C GLY A 126 -3.88 -12.27 -9.55
N ALA A 127 -3.16 -11.92 -8.48
CA ALA A 127 -2.24 -12.86 -7.84
C ALA A 127 -2.96 -14.05 -7.20
N TYR A 128 -4.23 -13.90 -6.87
CA TYR A 128 -5.08 -14.99 -6.45
C TYR A 128 -5.39 -16.00 -7.60
N VAL A 129 -5.04 -15.70 -8.82
CA VAL A 129 -5.06 -16.67 -9.93
C VAL A 129 -3.77 -17.48 -10.00
N ASP A 130 -2.78 -17.14 -9.19
CA ASP A 130 -1.53 -17.90 -9.08
C ASP A 130 -1.66 -18.98 -8.00
N GLY A 131 -1.64 -20.23 -8.41
CA GLY A 131 -1.74 -21.39 -7.50
C GLY A 131 -0.61 -21.51 -6.47
N ARG A 132 0.44 -20.69 -6.58
CA ARG A 132 1.51 -20.59 -5.58
C ARG A 132 1.10 -19.80 -4.35
N ASN A 133 0.06 -18.97 -4.46
CA ASN A 133 -0.45 -18.19 -3.34
C ASN A 133 -1.42 -19.05 -2.53
N PRO A 134 -1.19 -19.29 -1.21
CA PRO A 134 -2.10 -20.06 -0.36
C PRO A 134 -3.52 -19.50 -0.30
N ALA A 135 -3.70 -18.21 -0.57
CA ALA A 135 -5.01 -17.60 -0.68
C ALA A 135 -5.73 -17.93 -2.00
N TYR A 136 -5.04 -18.56 -2.95
CA TYR A 136 -5.62 -18.97 -4.22
C TYR A 136 -6.70 -20.03 -4.02
N GLY A 137 -7.86 -19.82 -4.58
CA GLY A 137 -9.00 -20.75 -4.50
C GLY A 137 -9.77 -20.75 -3.18
N VAL A 138 -9.16 -20.32 -2.08
CA VAL A 138 -9.83 -20.16 -0.77
C VAL A 138 -10.41 -18.75 -0.64
N ASN A 139 -10.06 -17.89 -1.55
CA ASN A 139 -10.25 -16.47 -1.43
C ASN A 139 -11.64 -16.06 -1.92
N GLU A 140 -12.52 -15.73 -1.00
CA GLU A 140 -13.79 -15.07 -1.26
C GLU A 140 -13.60 -13.70 -1.96
N TYR A 141 -12.37 -13.18 -1.98
CA TYR A 141 -11.99 -11.97 -2.72
C TYR A 141 -12.11 -12.09 -4.23
N ARG A 142 -12.29 -13.29 -4.77
CA ARG A 142 -12.71 -13.48 -6.16
C ARG A 142 -14.01 -12.76 -6.49
N THR A 143 -14.85 -12.52 -5.48
CA THR A 143 -16.11 -11.79 -5.61
C THR A 143 -15.94 -10.28 -5.48
N PHE A 144 -14.75 -9.82 -5.09
CA PHE A 144 -14.46 -8.39 -5.00
C PHE A 144 -13.52 -8.01 -6.16
N PRO A 145 -14.01 -7.28 -7.17
CA PRO A 145 -13.20 -6.89 -8.33
C PRO A 145 -11.92 -6.12 -7.96
N GLN A 146 -11.89 -5.53 -6.77
CA GLN A 146 -10.80 -4.68 -6.29
C GLN A 146 -9.93 -5.32 -5.20
N GLY A 147 -10.24 -6.56 -4.75
CA GLY A 147 -9.47 -7.26 -3.72
C GLY A 147 -9.29 -6.47 -2.42
N VAL A 148 -8.10 -6.56 -1.81
CA VAL A 148 -7.71 -5.76 -0.65
C VAL A 148 -6.88 -4.58 -1.12
N GLU A 149 -7.40 -3.37 -0.98
CA GLU A 149 -6.61 -2.19 -1.26
C GLU A 149 -5.64 -1.92 -0.12
N SER A 150 -4.36 -1.81 -0.43
CA SER A 150 -3.32 -1.70 0.59
C SER A 150 -2.36 -0.56 0.33
N CYS A 151 -2.02 0.14 1.43
CA CYS A 151 -1.00 1.17 1.44
C CYS A 151 0.06 0.88 2.50
N LEU A 152 1.32 1.19 2.17
CA LEU A 152 2.40 1.28 3.13
C LEU A 152 2.65 2.75 3.41
N CYS A 153 2.45 3.14 4.67
CA CYS A 153 2.56 4.52 5.11
C CYS A 153 3.91 4.73 5.82
N GLU A 154 4.83 5.40 5.17
CA GLU A 154 6.02 5.97 5.82
C GLU A 154 5.59 7.32 6.41
N LEU A 155 5.29 7.33 7.71
CA LEU A 155 4.69 8.47 8.40
C LEU A 155 5.63 9.66 8.56
N GLY A 156 6.93 9.46 8.36
CA GLY A 156 7.97 10.48 8.45
C GLY A 156 9.34 9.83 8.63
N PHE A 157 10.39 10.65 8.62
CA PHE A 157 11.77 10.20 8.68
C PHE A 157 12.35 10.31 10.08
N LEU A 158 12.74 9.20 10.69
CA LEU A 158 13.45 9.18 11.98
C LEU A 158 14.78 9.96 11.94
N SER A 159 15.39 10.05 10.78
CA SER A 159 16.62 10.82 10.56
C SER A 159 16.39 12.34 10.48
N ASN A 160 15.15 12.79 10.27
CA ASN A 160 14.81 14.21 10.25
C ASN A 160 14.31 14.67 11.62
N GLU A 161 14.86 15.76 12.12
CA GLU A 161 14.53 16.26 13.47
C GLU A 161 13.06 16.69 13.58
N HIS A 162 12.55 17.41 12.58
CA HIS A 162 11.16 17.87 12.57
C HIS A 162 10.19 16.70 12.59
N ASP A 163 10.34 15.76 11.65
CA ASP A 163 9.46 14.58 11.58
C ASP A 163 9.53 13.77 12.88
N ARG A 164 10.74 13.56 13.41
CA ARG A 164 10.93 12.82 14.66
C ARG A 164 10.20 13.47 15.83
N GLN A 165 10.22 14.80 15.92
CA GLN A 165 9.50 15.50 16.97
C GLN A 165 7.98 15.34 16.82
N VAL A 166 7.44 15.45 15.61
CA VAL A 166 6.01 15.21 15.37
C VAL A 166 5.63 13.76 15.70
N LEU A 167 6.41 12.79 15.24
CA LEU A 167 6.17 11.35 15.50
C LEU A 167 6.19 11.01 17.00
N LEU A 168 7.03 11.67 17.79
CA LEU A 168 7.11 11.46 19.24
C LEU A 168 6.00 12.17 20.02
N ASN A 169 5.61 13.37 19.60
CA ASN A 169 4.78 14.25 20.41
C ASN A 169 3.31 14.30 19.95
N ASP A 170 2.99 13.90 18.71
CA ASP A 170 1.64 13.97 18.16
C ASP A 170 1.11 12.62 17.62
N GLN A 171 1.36 11.54 18.34
CA GLN A 171 0.83 10.21 17.98
C GLN A 171 -0.71 10.19 17.90
N ARG A 172 -1.37 10.99 18.72
CA ARG A 172 -2.83 11.11 18.72
C ARG A 172 -3.35 11.81 17.48
N GLY A 173 -2.68 12.89 17.04
CA GLY A 173 -3.00 13.58 15.79
C GLY A 173 -2.82 12.66 14.59
N ILE A 174 -1.71 11.95 14.54
CA ILE A 174 -1.44 10.96 13.50
C ILE A 174 -2.53 9.88 13.44
N ALA A 175 -2.88 9.27 14.58
CA ALA A 175 -3.93 8.25 14.62
C ALA A 175 -5.29 8.80 14.17
N LYS A 176 -5.63 10.03 14.57
CA LYS A 176 -6.85 10.70 14.14
C LYS A 176 -6.85 11.00 12.64
N ALA A 177 -5.74 11.46 12.09
CA ALA A 177 -5.59 11.71 10.65
C ALA A 177 -5.79 10.43 9.84
N LEU A 178 -5.16 9.33 10.25
CA LEU A 178 -5.33 8.02 9.59
C LEU A 178 -6.78 7.54 9.63
N THR A 179 -7.47 7.69 10.78
CA THR A 179 -8.88 7.32 10.90
C THR A 179 -9.76 8.14 9.96
N ARG A 180 -9.57 9.46 9.93
CA ARG A 180 -10.30 10.35 9.03
C ARG A 180 -10.07 10.01 7.56
N ALA A 181 -8.85 9.67 7.18
CA ALA A 181 -8.52 9.27 5.82
C ALA A 181 -9.27 8.00 5.40
N VAL A 182 -9.35 7.02 6.28
CA VAL A 182 -10.11 5.79 6.04
C VAL A 182 -11.61 6.09 5.91
N ASP A 183 -12.16 6.89 6.84
CA ASP A 183 -13.58 7.27 6.82
C ASP A 183 -13.94 8.05 5.55
N ALA A 184 -13.13 9.02 5.17
CA ALA A 184 -13.34 9.82 3.96
C ALA A 184 -13.28 8.96 2.70
N TYR A 185 -12.31 8.03 2.63
CA TYR A 185 -12.21 7.12 1.51
C TYR A 185 -13.40 6.16 1.42
N ILE A 186 -13.82 5.57 2.53
CA ILE A 186 -15.01 4.69 2.56
C ILE A 186 -16.27 5.47 2.14
N ALA A 187 -16.43 6.71 2.61
CA ALA A 187 -17.54 7.55 2.21
C ALA A 187 -17.58 7.78 0.70
N SER A 188 -16.42 8.06 0.09
CA SER A 188 -16.31 8.28 -1.36
C SER A 188 -16.68 7.06 -2.19
N LEU A 189 -16.53 5.85 -1.66
CA LEU A 189 -16.94 4.60 -2.34
C LEU A 189 -18.45 4.41 -2.39
N HIS A 190 -19.20 5.12 -1.54
CA HIS A 190 -20.66 5.06 -1.45
C HIS A 190 -21.36 6.24 -2.12
N GLU A 191 -20.60 7.23 -2.59
CA GLU A 191 -21.17 8.30 -3.41
C GLU A 191 -21.53 7.74 -4.78
N GLU A 192 -22.82 7.83 -5.15
CA GLU A 192 -23.29 7.51 -6.50
C GLU A 192 -22.53 8.38 -7.52
N PRO A 193 -22.06 7.82 -8.64
CA PRO A 193 -21.43 8.63 -9.67
C PRO A 193 -22.41 9.74 -10.10
N GLY A 194 -22.00 10.98 -9.92
CA GLY A 194 -22.81 12.11 -10.27
C GLY A 194 -23.24 12.09 -11.75
N PRO A 195 -24.30 12.80 -12.15
CA PRO A 195 -24.94 12.69 -13.47
C PRO A 195 -23.99 12.90 -14.67
N GLN A 196 -22.82 13.51 -14.48
CA GLN A 196 -21.81 13.70 -15.53
C GLN A 196 -21.02 12.44 -15.90
N THR A 197 -20.89 11.46 -14.99
CA THR A 197 -20.20 10.19 -15.27
C THR A 197 -21.12 9.18 -15.96
N ALA A 198 -22.43 9.24 -15.75
CA ALA A 198 -23.40 8.41 -16.45
C ALA A 198 -23.44 8.70 -17.96
N ASP A 199 -23.28 9.96 -18.35
CA ASP A 199 -23.26 10.39 -19.76
C ASP A 199 -21.99 9.96 -20.54
N LEU A 200 -20.86 9.78 -19.84
CA LEU A 200 -19.62 9.30 -20.45
C LEU A 200 -19.66 7.80 -20.71
N LEU A 201 -20.19 7.02 -19.77
CA LEU A 201 -20.34 5.56 -19.92
C LEU A 201 -21.41 5.19 -20.98
N ALA A 202 -22.44 6.01 -21.17
CA ALA A 202 -23.43 5.81 -22.21
C ALA A 202 -22.88 6.09 -23.63
N LYS A 203 -21.83 6.89 -23.77
CA LYS A 203 -21.21 7.21 -25.07
C LYS A 203 -20.16 6.20 -25.52
N GLU A 204 -19.63 5.38 -24.63
CA GLU A 204 -18.69 4.30 -24.96
C GLU A 204 -19.40 2.97 -25.32
N SER A 205 -20.74 2.93 -25.23
CA SER A 205 -21.55 1.73 -25.52
C SER A 205 -22.31 1.81 -26.85
N LEU A 206 -22.02 2.79 -27.70
CA LEU A 206 -22.56 2.98 -29.06
C LEU A 206 -21.42 2.89 -30.10
#